data_7a48a74e5cf21ca207157be1a8fac9d6
#
_entry.id   7a48a74e5cf21ca207157be1a8fac9d6
#
_cell.length_a   1.000
_cell.length_b   1.000
_cell.length_c   1.000
_cell.angle_alpha   90.00
_cell.angle_beta   90.00
_cell.angle_gamma   90.00
#
_symmetry.space_group_name_H-M   'P 1'
#
loop_
_entity.id
_entity.type
_entity.pdbx_description
1 polymer ?
#
loop_
_entity_poly.entity_id
_entity_poly.type
_entity_poly.pdbx_seq_one_letter_code
_entity_poly.pdbx_strand_id
1 'polypeptide(L)'
;WDSGFIALGYSHFNLKYALDEINTLLRGQWKDGMIPHILFHDLNTNYYPNHSVWNCGNKIKSSGITQPPVLAIVLRKILDKNKINYKEITKIRSIIKKVIKYHKWLIKYRDPNYSGLVSILHPWESGYDNSPLWDEPLKEIKIEKDLKYKRGDNKVINSKYRPLDIDYDRYV
;
A
#
# COMPACT_ATOMS: atom_id res chain seq x y z
N TRP A 1 0.64 -1.52 -3.69
CA TRP A 1 0.26 -2.27 -4.90
C TRP A 1 1.13 -1.91 -6.10
N ASP A 2 1.63 -0.68 -6.19
CA ASP A 2 2.51 -0.23 -7.27
C ASP A 2 3.76 -1.09 -7.38
N SER A 3 4.43 -1.41 -6.27
CA SER A 3 5.56 -2.35 -6.24
C SER A 3 5.23 -3.72 -6.84
N GLY A 4 3.98 -4.17 -6.75
CA GLY A 4 3.54 -5.40 -7.40
C GLY A 4 3.61 -5.28 -8.93
N PHE A 5 3.05 -4.23 -9.50
CA PHE A 5 3.08 -4.00 -10.95
C PHE A 5 4.48 -3.67 -11.47
N ILE A 6 5.26 -2.91 -10.70
CA ILE A 6 6.69 -2.67 -10.99
C ILE A 6 7.46 -3.99 -11.06
N ALA A 7 7.25 -4.88 -10.07
CA ALA A 7 7.87 -6.19 -10.05
C ALA A 7 7.44 -7.05 -11.26
N LEU A 8 6.17 -6.99 -11.65
CA LEU A 8 5.71 -7.68 -12.87
C LEU A 8 6.42 -7.15 -14.12
N GLY A 9 6.62 -5.84 -14.22
CA GLY A 9 7.43 -5.22 -15.29
C GLY A 9 8.88 -5.73 -15.28
N TYR A 10 9.55 -5.68 -14.12
CA TYR A 10 10.92 -6.20 -13.98
C TYR A 10 11.05 -7.67 -14.36
N SER A 11 10.03 -8.49 -14.11
CA SER A 11 10.08 -9.92 -14.41
C SER A 11 10.28 -10.26 -15.89
N HIS A 12 10.02 -9.32 -16.80
CA HIS A 12 10.27 -9.47 -18.22
C HIS A 12 11.76 -9.33 -18.60
N PHE A 13 12.54 -8.71 -17.74
CA PHE A 13 13.96 -8.44 -17.97
C PHE A 13 14.87 -9.20 -17.01
N ASN A 14 14.49 -9.24 -15.74
CA ASN A 14 15.31 -9.79 -14.68
C ASN A 14 14.47 -10.24 -13.49
N LEU A 15 14.32 -11.55 -13.32
CA LEU A 15 13.57 -12.15 -12.20
C LEU A 15 14.10 -11.72 -10.83
N LYS A 16 15.42 -11.56 -10.70
CA LYS A 16 16.02 -11.12 -9.43
C LYS A 16 15.50 -9.76 -9.03
N TYR A 17 15.42 -8.79 -9.93
CA TYR A 17 14.90 -7.45 -9.64
C TYR A 17 13.42 -7.50 -9.27
N ALA A 18 12.62 -8.31 -9.95
CA ALA A 18 11.21 -8.51 -9.61
C ALA A 18 11.03 -9.04 -8.18
N LEU A 19 11.80 -10.05 -7.80
CA LEU A 19 11.73 -10.62 -6.45
C LEU A 19 12.32 -9.67 -5.39
N ASP A 20 13.32 -8.87 -5.73
CA ASP A 20 13.89 -7.87 -4.84
C ASP A 20 12.89 -6.75 -4.55
N GLU A 21 12.16 -6.26 -5.55
CA GLU A 21 11.11 -5.25 -5.41
C GLU A 21 10.03 -5.71 -4.42
N ILE A 22 9.45 -6.90 -4.65
CA ILE A 22 8.46 -7.48 -3.74
C ILE A 22 9.05 -7.66 -2.33
N ASN A 23 10.26 -8.17 -2.23
CA ASN A 23 10.88 -8.41 -0.93
C ASN A 23 11.18 -7.11 -0.17
N THR A 24 11.50 -6.03 -0.87
CA THR A 24 11.71 -4.70 -0.28
C THR A 24 10.42 -4.19 0.36
N LEU A 25 9.30 -4.25 -0.34
CA LEU A 25 7.99 -3.92 0.23
C LEU A 25 7.68 -4.81 1.46
N LEU A 26 7.91 -6.12 1.36
CA LEU A 26 7.63 -7.07 2.43
C LEU A 26 8.55 -6.95 3.65
N ARG A 27 9.63 -6.16 3.59
CA ARG A 27 10.44 -5.82 4.78
C ARG A 27 9.67 -4.94 5.76
N GLY A 28 8.71 -4.16 5.28
CA GLY A 28 7.83 -3.34 6.10
C GLY A 28 6.57 -4.04 6.59
N GLN A 29 6.37 -5.32 6.30
CA GLN A 29 5.21 -6.06 6.78
C GLN A 29 5.15 -6.05 8.31
N TRP A 30 3.99 -5.71 8.85
CA TRP A 30 3.76 -5.65 10.28
C TRP A 30 3.74 -7.04 10.91
N LYS A 31 3.92 -7.09 12.25
CA LYS A 31 3.93 -8.37 12.99
C LYS A 31 2.63 -9.15 12.87
N ASP A 32 1.50 -8.48 12.76
CA ASP A 32 0.18 -9.10 12.57
C ASP A 32 -0.08 -9.58 11.14
N GLY A 33 0.65 -9.04 10.17
CA GLY A 33 0.59 -9.44 8.76
C GLY A 33 0.23 -8.33 7.79
N MET A 34 -0.20 -7.15 8.23
CA MET A 34 -0.50 -6.03 7.35
C MET A 34 0.70 -5.65 6.49
N ILE A 35 0.45 -5.39 5.20
CA ILE A 35 1.42 -4.75 4.32
C ILE A 35 1.00 -3.29 4.19
N PRO A 36 1.83 -2.35 4.65
CA PRO A 36 1.49 -0.94 4.61
C PRO A 36 1.51 -0.38 3.20
N HIS A 37 0.72 0.65 2.98
CA HIS A 37 0.60 1.42 1.76
C HIS A 37 1.93 2.09 1.37
N ILE A 38 2.65 2.71 2.32
CA ILE A 38 3.94 3.36 2.11
C ILE A 38 4.96 2.90 3.15
N LEU A 39 6.21 2.71 2.71
CA LEU A 39 7.39 2.57 3.55
C LEU A 39 8.26 3.82 3.41
N PHE A 40 8.60 4.43 4.54
CA PHE A 40 9.46 5.61 4.58
C PHE A 40 10.91 5.18 4.77
N HIS A 41 11.63 5.00 3.66
CA HIS A 41 13.06 4.69 3.68
C HIS A 41 13.92 5.93 3.94
N ASP A 42 13.47 7.11 3.50
CA ASP A 42 14.01 8.40 3.82
C ASP A 42 13.04 9.14 4.75
N LEU A 43 13.54 9.56 5.91
CA LEU A 43 12.76 10.30 6.91
C LEU A 43 12.76 11.82 6.66
N ASN A 44 13.63 12.32 5.79
CA ASN A 44 13.72 13.73 5.41
C ASN A 44 12.86 14.08 4.20
N THR A 45 11.79 13.35 3.97
CA THR A 45 10.88 13.57 2.85
C THR A 45 9.95 14.77 3.07
N ASN A 46 9.69 15.52 2.00
CA ASN A 46 8.64 16.55 1.98
C ASN A 46 7.25 15.96 1.67
N TYR A 47 7.13 14.65 1.60
CA TYR A 47 5.85 13.98 1.41
C TYR A 47 4.97 14.12 2.65
N TYR A 48 3.71 14.46 2.45
CA TYR A 48 2.72 14.54 3.51
C TYR A 48 1.48 13.70 3.14
N PRO A 49 0.91 12.92 4.07
CA PRO A 49 1.34 12.69 5.46
C PRO A 49 2.62 11.85 5.52
N ASN A 50 3.61 12.35 6.26
CA ASN A 50 4.92 11.71 6.40
C ASN A 50 4.95 10.70 7.57
N HIS A 51 6.13 10.13 7.82
CA HIS A 51 6.34 9.14 8.88
C HIS A 51 5.97 9.65 10.29
N SER A 52 6.09 10.96 10.55
CA SER A 52 5.76 11.55 11.87
C SER A 52 4.25 11.62 12.08
N VAL A 53 3.48 11.92 11.02
CA VAL A 53 2.01 11.94 11.05
C VAL A 53 1.47 10.53 11.27
N TRP A 54 1.91 9.58 10.48
CA TRP A 54 1.49 8.19 10.63
C TRP A 54 1.93 7.56 11.94
N ASN A 55 3.10 7.91 12.42
CA ASN A 55 3.74 7.37 13.63
C ASN A 55 3.65 5.83 13.75
N CYS A 56 3.74 5.14 12.63
CA CYS A 56 3.56 3.70 12.48
C CYS A 56 4.84 3.00 12.01
N GLY A 57 4.80 1.66 12.07
CA GLY A 57 5.93 0.80 11.69
C GLY A 57 6.95 0.62 12.82
N ASN A 58 7.73 -0.45 12.72
CA ASN A 58 8.76 -0.79 13.72
C ASN A 58 10.16 -0.36 13.24
N LYS A 59 10.87 -1.31 12.57
CA LYS A 59 12.22 -1.06 12.04
C LYS A 59 12.20 -0.12 10.83
N ILE A 60 11.17 -0.20 10.01
CA ILE A 60 10.93 0.71 8.89
C ILE A 60 9.64 1.45 9.22
N LYS A 61 9.70 2.77 9.18
CA LYS A 61 8.53 3.62 9.36
C LYS A 61 7.57 3.45 8.18
N SER A 62 6.28 3.44 8.45
CA SER A 62 5.27 3.16 7.43
C SER A 62 3.99 3.95 7.66
N SER A 63 3.10 3.95 6.67
CA SER A 63 1.71 4.33 6.87
C SER A 63 0.96 3.28 7.71
N GLY A 64 -0.18 3.68 8.30
CA GLY A 64 -1.05 2.83 9.11
C GLY A 64 -2.17 2.15 8.32
N ILE A 65 -2.21 2.31 7.00
CA ILE A 65 -3.20 1.74 6.08
C ILE A 65 -2.56 0.80 5.08
N THR A 66 -3.37 -0.02 4.42
CA THR A 66 -2.93 -0.96 3.39
C THR A 66 -3.34 -0.51 1.98
N GLN A 67 -3.23 -1.39 0.99
CA GLN A 67 -3.65 -1.18 -0.39
C GLN A 67 -4.19 -2.48 -1.00
N PRO A 68 -4.73 -2.45 -2.25
CA PRO A 68 -5.27 -3.65 -2.90
C PRO A 68 -4.30 -4.84 -2.90
N PRO A 69 -4.74 -6.06 -2.54
CA PRO A 69 -3.90 -7.22 -2.30
C PRO A 69 -3.46 -7.93 -3.60
N VAL A 70 -2.82 -7.21 -4.50
CA VAL A 70 -2.42 -7.71 -5.83
C VAL A 70 -1.21 -8.65 -5.83
N LEU A 71 -0.45 -8.72 -4.72
CA LEU A 71 0.84 -9.43 -4.69
C LEU A 71 0.73 -10.92 -5.00
N ALA A 72 -0.36 -11.59 -4.60
CA ALA A 72 -0.56 -13.01 -4.89
C ALA A 72 -0.70 -13.25 -6.39
N ILE A 73 -1.50 -12.45 -7.07
CA ILE A 73 -1.72 -12.54 -8.53
C ILE A 73 -0.44 -12.18 -9.27
N VAL A 74 0.23 -11.12 -8.85
CA VAL A 74 1.50 -10.67 -9.43
C VAL A 74 2.56 -11.77 -9.31
N LEU A 75 2.75 -12.32 -8.11
CA LEU A 75 3.72 -13.38 -7.88
C LEU A 75 3.42 -14.61 -8.74
N ARG A 76 2.14 -15.02 -8.83
CA ARG A 76 1.72 -16.11 -9.70
C ARG A 76 2.12 -15.86 -11.16
N LYS A 77 1.81 -14.66 -11.69
CA LYS A 77 2.17 -14.29 -13.07
C LYS A 77 3.68 -14.27 -13.31
N ILE A 78 4.47 -13.82 -12.33
CA ILE A 78 5.93 -13.85 -12.39
C ILE A 78 6.43 -15.29 -12.46
N LEU A 79 5.92 -16.18 -11.62
CA LEU A 79 6.35 -17.58 -11.53
C LEU A 79 5.94 -18.39 -12.78
N ASP A 80 4.77 -18.13 -13.34
CA ASP A 80 4.29 -18.82 -14.55
C ASP A 80 5.12 -18.48 -15.79
N LYS A 81 5.74 -17.30 -15.84
CA LYS A 81 6.51 -16.82 -17.00
C LYS A 81 8.00 -17.10 -16.92
N ASN A 82 8.55 -17.31 -15.74
CA ASN A 82 10.00 -17.39 -15.55
C ASN A 82 10.43 -18.79 -15.14
N LYS A 83 11.57 -19.24 -15.69
CA LYS A 83 12.24 -20.44 -15.19
C LYS A 83 12.87 -20.14 -13.84
N ILE A 84 12.45 -20.87 -12.82
CA ILE A 84 12.93 -20.69 -11.45
C ILE A 84 14.13 -21.61 -11.21
N ASN A 85 15.24 -21.04 -10.80
CA ASN A 85 16.41 -21.79 -10.41
C ASN A 85 16.44 -22.05 -8.89
N TYR A 86 17.30 -22.96 -8.46
CA TYR A 86 17.38 -23.36 -7.03
C TYR A 86 17.68 -22.20 -6.08
N LYS A 87 18.49 -21.24 -6.52
CA LYS A 87 18.89 -20.07 -5.68
C LYS A 87 17.70 -19.16 -5.32
N GLU A 88 16.67 -19.13 -6.16
CA GLU A 88 15.49 -18.28 -5.99
C GLU A 88 14.41 -18.92 -5.12
N ILE A 89 14.40 -20.26 -5.01
CA ILE A 89 13.33 -21.00 -4.29
C ILE A 89 13.17 -20.53 -2.86
N THR A 90 14.24 -20.36 -2.10
CA THR A 90 14.19 -19.93 -0.70
C THR A 90 13.56 -18.56 -0.55
N LYS A 91 13.92 -17.62 -1.42
CA LYS A 91 13.36 -16.27 -1.45
C LYS A 91 11.88 -16.28 -1.80
N ILE A 92 11.52 -17.03 -2.85
CA ILE A 92 10.12 -17.20 -3.28
C ILE A 92 9.27 -17.79 -2.15
N ARG A 93 9.72 -18.84 -1.49
CA ARG A 93 9.02 -19.43 -0.34
C ARG A 93 8.81 -18.43 0.79
N SER A 94 9.80 -17.59 1.07
CA SER A 94 9.68 -16.53 2.07
C SER A 94 8.62 -15.50 1.67
N ILE A 95 8.62 -15.07 0.42
CA ILE A 95 7.62 -14.14 -0.13
C ILE A 95 6.21 -14.74 -0.01
N ILE A 96 6.03 -15.99 -0.44
CA ILE A 96 4.73 -16.69 -0.36
C ILE A 96 4.20 -16.71 1.07
N LYS A 97 5.04 -17.08 2.05
CA LYS A 97 4.63 -17.10 3.48
C LYS A 97 4.14 -15.73 3.94
N LYS A 98 4.81 -14.66 3.55
CA LYS A 98 4.44 -13.28 3.91
C LYS A 98 3.15 -12.84 3.21
N VAL A 99 2.97 -13.18 1.95
CA VAL A 99 1.73 -12.90 1.19
C VAL A 99 0.54 -13.64 1.81
N ILE A 100 0.70 -14.93 2.16
CA ILE A 100 -0.35 -15.68 2.86
C ILE A 100 -0.69 -15.03 4.20
N LYS A 101 0.33 -14.58 4.96
CA LYS A 101 0.11 -13.87 6.22
C LYS A 101 -0.70 -12.60 6.05
N TYR A 102 -0.46 -11.84 4.97
CA TYR A 102 -1.23 -10.66 4.63
C TYR A 102 -2.70 -10.98 4.30
N HIS A 103 -2.96 -12.01 3.50
CA HIS A 103 -4.34 -12.43 3.21
C HIS A 103 -5.09 -12.89 4.47
N LYS A 104 -4.41 -13.60 5.39
CA LYS A 104 -4.98 -13.93 6.70
C LYS A 104 -5.29 -12.70 7.54
N TRP A 105 -4.44 -11.67 7.47
CA TRP A 105 -4.70 -10.38 8.11
C TRP A 105 -5.95 -9.71 7.54
N LEU A 106 -6.11 -9.66 6.22
CA LEU A 106 -7.30 -9.11 5.57
C LEU A 106 -8.59 -9.80 6.04
N ILE A 107 -8.62 -11.12 6.03
CA ILE A 107 -9.78 -11.89 6.51
C ILE A 107 -10.07 -11.56 7.98
N LYS A 108 -9.04 -11.54 8.82
CA LYS A 108 -9.21 -11.35 10.27
C LYS A 108 -9.67 -9.94 10.63
N TYR A 109 -9.11 -8.90 10.00
CA TYR A 109 -9.28 -7.52 10.44
C TYR A 109 -10.17 -6.69 9.50
N ARG A 110 -10.41 -7.16 8.29
CA ARG A 110 -11.18 -6.45 7.28
C ARG A 110 -12.47 -7.20 6.86
N ASP A 111 -12.62 -8.43 7.31
CA ASP A 111 -13.84 -9.22 7.17
C ASP A 111 -14.11 -10.03 8.46
N PRO A 112 -14.27 -9.35 9.63
CA PRO A 112 -14.42 -10.03 10.92
C PRO A 112 -15.69 -10.88 11.02
N ASN A 113 -16.68 -10.61 10.19
CA ASN A 113 -17.96 -11.34 10.15
C ASN A 113 -17.97 -12.47 9.12
N TYR A 114 -16.85 -12.73 8.44
CA TYR A 114 -16.72 -13.75 7.38
C TYR A 114 -17.78 -13.61 6.28
N SER A 115 -18.07 -12.38 5.90
CA SER A 115 -19.03 -12.04 4.83
C SER A 115 -18.51 -12.38 3.43
N GLY A 116 -17.19 -12.58 3.29
CA GLY A 116 -16.48 -12.69 2.01
C GLY A 116 -16.13 -11.34 1.38
N LEU A 117 -16.46 -10.23 2.04
CA LEU A 117 -16.19 -8.88 1.57
C LEU A 117 -15.20 -8.17 2.50
N VAL A 118 -14.06 -7.80 1.95
CA VAL A 118 -13.03 -7.06 2.66
C VAL A 118 -13.37 -5.58 2.74
N SER A 119 -13.48 -5.04 3.96
CA SER A 119 -13.79 -3.64 4.20
C SER A 119 -12.59 -2.73 3.87
N ILE A 120 -12.88 -1.57 3.31
CA ILE A 120 -11.95 -0.46 3.09
C ILE A 120 -12.22 0.59 4.16
N LEU A 121 -11.18 1.02 4.87
CA LEU A 121 -11.29 2.01 5.96
C LEU A 121 -10.78 3.39 5.56
N HIS A 122 -10.11 3.50 4.43
CA HIS A 122 -9.55 4.75 3.94
C HIS A 122 -9.58 4.76 2.41
N PRO A 123 -9.90 5.88 1.74
CA PRO A 123 -9.93 5.95 0.27
C PRO A 123 -8.66 5.43 -0.42
N TRP A 124 -7.49 5.71 0.15
CA TRP A 124 -6.21 5.24 -0.40
C TRP A 124 -6.00 3.72 -0.35
N GLU A 125 -6.79 2.99 0.43
CA GLU A 125 -6.75 1.52 0.43
C GLU A 125 -7.42 0.91 -0.80
N SER A 126 -8.28 1.68 -1.48
CA SER A 126 -9.09 1.19 -2.60
C SER A 126 -8.35 1.14 -3.93
N GLY A 127 -7.32 1.97 -4.11
CA GLY A 127 -6.76 2.29 -5.42
C GLY A 127 -7.64 3.21 -6.29
N TYR A 128 -8.75 3.72 -5.74
CA TYR A 128 -9.68 4.67 -6.35
C TYR A 128 -9.77 5.95 -5.51
N ASP A 129 -8.64 6.52 -5.17
CA ASP A 129 -8.48 7.59 -4.19
C ASP A 129 -9.39 8.80 -4.48
N ASN A 130 -9.53 9.15 -5.76
CA ASN A 130 -10.25 10.33 -6.22
C ASN A 130 -11.66 10.03 -6.74
N SER A 131 -12.21 8.86 -6.43
CA SER A 131 -13.55 8.48 -6.87
C SER A 131 -14.61 9.31 -6.18
N PRO A 132 -15.64 9.81 -6.91
CA PRO A 132 -16.82 10.43 -6.31
C PRO A 132 -17.57 9.55 -5.32
N LEU A 133 -17.34 8.24 -5.31
CA LEU A 133 -17.92 7.31 -4.35
C LEU A 133 -17.56 7.64 -2.89
N TRP A 134 -16.47 8.36 -2.68
CA TRP A 134 -16.01 8.76 -1.34
C TRP A 134 -16.67 10.05 -0.84
N ASP A 135 -17.36 10.81 -1.68
CA ASP A 135 -17.89 12.13 -1.33
C ASP A 135 -18.88 12.05 -0.16
N GLU A 136 -19.82 11.12 -0.20
CA GLU A 136 -20.80 10.96 0.87
C GLU A 136 -20.19 10.42 2.17
N PRO A 137 -19.43 9.31 2.17
CA PRO A 137 -18.78 8.84 3.39
C PRO A 137 -17.84 9.85 4.02
N LEU A 138 -17.11 10.63 3.21
CA LEU A 138 -16.15 11.62 3.72
C LEU A 138 -16.81 12.84 4.34
N LYS A 139 -18.04 13.18 4.00
CA LYS A 139 -18.77 14.31 4.63
C LYS A 139 -18.93 14.14 6.13
N GLU A 140 -19.02 12.90 6.60
CA GLU A 140 -19.17 12.58 8.02
C GLU A 140 -17.85 12.73 8.79
N ILE A 141 -16.71 12.83 8.10
CA ILE A 141 -15.39 13.01 8.74
C ILE A 141 -15.24 14.46 9.16
N LYS A 142 -15.04 14.68 10.45
CA LYS A 142 -14.73 16.01 11.00
C LYS A 142 -13.30 16.37 10.69
N ILE A 143 -13.11 17.52 10.05
CA ILE A 143 -11.79 18.06 9.75
C ILE A 143 -11.22 18.65 11.05
N GLU A 144 -9.97 18.29 11.39
CA GLU A 144 -9.25 18.96 12.46
C GLU A 144 -8.92 20.40 12.04
N LYS A 145 -9.19 21.34 12.92
CA LYS A 145 -8.85 22.74 12.68
C LYS A 145 -7.32 22.91 12.77
N ASP A 146 -6.79 23.76 11.92
CA ASP A 146 -5.37 24.16 11.91
C ASP A 146 -4.37 23.14 11.36
N LEU A 147 -4.80 22.23 10.48
CA LEU A 147 -3.87 21.40 9.69
C LEU A 147 -2.94 22.29 8.85
N LYS A 148 -1.64 22.28 9.17
CA LYS A 148 -0.61 23.04 8.46
C LYS A 148 0.27 22.11 7.66
N TYR A 149 -0.04 21.92 6.39
CA TYR A 149 0.77 21.13 5.46
C TYR A 149 0.71 21.69 4.04
N LYS A 150 1.61 21.22 3.20
CA LYS A 150 1.60 21.51 1.76
C LYS A 150 1.42 20.21 0.99
N ARG A 151 0.40 20.15 0.17
CA ARG A 151 0.20 19.03 -0.74
C ARG A 151 1.31 19.01 -1.81
N GLY A 152 2.01 17.87 -1.89
CA GLY A 152 3.07 17.68 -2.88
C GLY A 152 2.53 17.57 -4.32
N ASP A 153 1.32 17.03 -4.48
CA ASP A 153 0.63 16.84 -5.75
C ASP A 153 0.21 18.17 -6.41
N ASN A 154 -0.01 19.24 -5.64
CA ASN A 154 -0.31 20.56 -6.18
C ASN A 154 0.82 21.17 -7.05
N LYS A 155 1.99 20.53 -7.08
CA LYS A 155 3.06 20.90 -8.01
C LYS A 155 2.82 20.42 -9.46
N VAL A 156 2.01 19.39 -9.62
CA VAL A 156 1.74 18.71 -10.91
C VAL A 156 0.27 18.74 -11.30
N ILE A 157 -0.63 18.85 -10.33
CA ILE A 157 -2.08 18.86 -10.52
C ILE A 157 -2.63 20.19 -10.01
N ASN A 158 -3.51 20.83 -10.80
CA ASN A 158 -4.18 22.03 -10.36
C ASN A 158 -5.12 21.72 -9.19
N SER A 159 -5.04 22.51 -8.11
CA SER A 159 -5.85 22.33 -6.88
C SER A 159 -7.37 22.40 -7.10
N LYS A 160 -7.82 22.85 -8.27
CA LYS A 160 -9.24 22.81 -8.69
C LYS A 160 -9.71 21.42 -9.11
N TYR A 161 -8.80 20.48 -9.35
CA TYR A 161 -9.13 19.10 -9.67
C TYR A 161 -9.09 18.23 -8.41
N ARG A 162 -9.77 17.10 -8.49
CA ARG A 162 -9.81 16.13 -7.38
C ARG A 162 -8.44 15.47 -7.12
N PRO A 163 -8.11 15.15 -5.85
CA PRO A 163 -8.90 15.52 -4.66
C PRO A 163 -8.82 17.04 -4.40
N LEU A 164 -9.93 17.63 -3.97
CA LEU A 164 -9.94 19.01 -3.48
C LEU A 164 -9.16 19.11 -2.17
N ASP A 165 -8.77 20.31 -1.75
CA ASP A 165 -8.07 20.49 -0.47
C ASP A 165 -8.91 20.00 0.70
N ILE A 166 -10.23 20.23 0.68
CA ILE A 166 -11.15 19.74 1.70
C ILE A 166 -11.24 18.20 1.76
N ASP A 167 -11.09 17.52 0.63
CA ASP A 167 -11.06 16.05 0.60
C ASP A 167 -9.75 15.55 1.22
N TYR A 168 -8.65 16.23 0.89
CA TYR A 168 -7.34 15.88 1.42
C TYR A 168 -7.26 16.11 2.94
N ASP A 169 -7.88 17.19 3.45
CA ASP A 169 -8.00 17.45 4.89
C ASP A 169 -8.76 16.33 5.64
N ARG A 170 -9.66 15.63 4.93
CA ARG A 170 -10.38 14.47 5.48
C ARG A 170 -9.60 13.17 5.38
N TYR A 171 -8.61 13.08 4.49
CA TYR A 171 -7.75 11.91 4.35
C TYR A 171 -6.66 11.86 5.44
N VAL A 172 -6.30 12.98 5.99
CA VAL A 172 -5.19 13.15 6.92
C VAL A 172 -5.67 13.34 8.35
#